data_25ee22f25c0086cd58eea3e76dc93f6b
#
_entry.id   25ee22f25c0086cd58eea3e76dc93f6b
#
_cell.length_a   1.000
_cell.length_b   1.000
_cell.length_c   1.000
_cell.angle_alpha   90.00
_cell.angle_beta   90.00
_cell.angle_gamma   90.00
#
_symmetry.space_group_name_H-M   'P 1'
#
loop_
_entity.id
_entity.type
_entity.pdbx_description
1 polymer ?
#
loop_
_entity_poly.entity_id
_entity_poly.type
_entity_poly.pdbx_seq_one_letter_code
_entity_poly.pdbx_strand_id
1 'polypeptide(L)'
;VVMDFGPGALAAMQERFDPSAAHVIFSHLHADHCSDFPSLLVWRRYHPTAPAEQRHRLIGPSYAPEHLGRMSADAPGEQDDFSDTFEFTTWRTGQPEQLSGLTITPFDVVHPAQESHALRIEDASGKVITFSGDSGFAPTLIDAARAADLFLCEAAWGATSEGKAEGMHLSGKEAGRIAREADVQTLVLVHIQPWTDPDEVLAAARAEFDGEIVLGTAGATFEL
;
A
#
# COMPACT_ATOMS: atom_id res chain seq x y z
N VAL A 1 -9.41 3.82 -7.09
CA VAL A 1 -8.82 3.78 -5.74
C VAL A 1 -7.31 3.84 -5.88
N VAL A 2 -6.65 4.67 -5.08
CA VAL A 2 -5.19 4.73 -4.97
C VAL A 2 -4.79 4.18 -3.60
N MET A 3 -3.81 3.31 -3.58
CA MET A 3 -3.30 2.65 -2.38
C MET A 3 -1.88 3.15 -2.11
N ASP A 4 -1.71 3.80 -0.96
CA ASP A 4 -0.56 4.60 -0.56
C ASP A 4 -0.24 5.74 -1.55
N PHE A 5 0.29 6.82 -1.05
CA PHE A 5 0.54 8.02 -1.84
C PHE A 5 1.92 8.63 -1.50
N GLY A 6 2.95 7.81 -1.75
CA GLY A 6 4.34 8.15 -1.50
C GLY A 6 4.95 9.09 -2.54
N PRO A 7 6.27 9.35 -2.45
CA PRO A 7 6.96 10.33 -3.29
C PRO A 7 6.82 10.04 -4.78
N GLY A 8 6.39 11.04 -5.56
CA GLY A 8 6.18 10.94 -7.00
C GLY A 8 4.84 10.33 -7.42
N ALA A 9 3.99 9.90 -6.47
CA ALA A 9 2.69 9.30 -6.77
C ALA A 9 1.77 10.27 -7.51
N LEU A 10 1.72 11.54 -7.10
CA LEU A 10 0.93 12.56 -7.78
C LEU A 10 1.42 12.79 -9.22
N ALA A 11 2.74 12.89 -9.41
CA ALA A 11 3.32 13.07 -10.74
C ALA A 11 2.99 11.92 -11.68
N ALA A 12 3.12 10.68 -11.21
CA ALA A 12 2.77 9.49 -12.00
C ALA A 12 1.27 9.38 -12.26
N MET A 13 0.44 9.76 -11.29
CA MET A 13 -1.01 9.67 -11.40
C MET A 13 -1.58 10.64 -12.42
N GLN A 14 -1.14 11.92 -12.41
CA GLN A 14 -1.66 12.95 -13.32
C GLN A 14 -1.38 12.65 -14.80
N GLU A 15 -0.39 11.79 -15.10
CA GLU A 15 -0.11 11.35 -16.48
C GLU A 15 -1.15 10.37 -17.03
N ARG A 16 -1.91 9.71 -16.17
CA ARG A 16 -2.78 8.59 -16.53
C ARG A 16 -4.22 8.72 -16.03
N PHE A 17 -4.42 9.39 -14.90
CA PHE A 17 -5.69 9.48 -14.19
C PHE A 17 -5.92 10.90 -13.70
N ASP A 18 -7.18 11.21 -13.37
CA ASP A 18 -7.54 12.46 -12.71
C ASP A 18 -7.35 12.32 -11.18
N PRO A 19 -6.38 13.04 -10.57
CA PRO A 19 -6.18 13.01 -9.12
C PRO A 19 -7.39 13.49 -8.32
N SER A 20 -8.25 14.32 -8.92
CA SER A 20 -9.45 14.83 -8.26
C SER A 20 -10.55 13.76 -8.10
N ALA A 21 -10.50 12.67 -8.88
CA ALA A 21 -11.51 11.62 -8.88
C ALA A 21 -11.15 10.41 -7.99
N ALA A 22 -10.03 10.46 -7.25
CA ALA A 22 -9.53 9.30 -6.53
C ALA A 22 -10.04 9.19 -5.09
N HIS A 23 -10.49 7.99 -4.72
CA HIS A 23 -10.45 7.53 -3.32
C HIS A 23 -9.01 7.14 -2.97
N VAL A 24 -8.59 7.39 -1.74
CA VAL A 24 -7.25 7.07 -1.25
C VAL A 24 -7.35 6.12 -0.06
N ILE A 25 -6.53 5.09 -0.06
CA ILE A 25 -6.39 4.17 1.07
C ILE A 25 -4.92 4.09 1.49
N PHE A 26 -4.66 4.05 2.79
CA PHE A 26 -3.31 3.94 3.33
C PHE A 26 -3.13 2.63 4.10
N SER A 27 -2.05 1.92 3.80
CA SER A 27 -1.60 0.78 4.60
C SER A 27 -1.07 1.25 5.96
N HIS A 28 -0.22 2.25 5.95
CA HIS A 28 0.36 2.96 7.10
C HIS A 28 0.83 4.36 6.67
N LEU A 29 1.47 5.13 7.57
CA LEU A 29 1.79 6.54 7.32
C LEU A 29 3.28 6.88 7.50
N HIS A 30 4.20 5.98 7.15
CA HIS A 30 5.58 6.41 6.93
C HIS A 30 5.66 7.32 5.69
N ALA A 31 6.67 8.19 5.67
CA ALA A 31 6.75 9.26 4.68
C ALA A 31 6.80 8.75 3.23
N ASP A 32 7.44 7.62 2.98
CA ASP A 32 7.51 6.98 1.67
C ASP A 32 6.17 6.37 1.20
N HIS A 33 5.16 6.32 2.06
CA HIS A 33 3.80 5.90 1.74
C HIS A 33 2.78 7.04 1.69
N CYS A 34 3.09 8.25 2.22
CA CYS A 34 2.11 9.32 2.32
C CYS A 34 2.60 10.72 1.96
N SER A 35 3.88 10.92 1.61
CA SER A 35 4.47 12.27 1.49
C SER A 35 3.93 13.11 0.34
N ASP A 36 3.31 12.53 -0.70
CA ASP A 36 2.66 13.31 -1.77
C ASP A 36 1.21 13.73 -1.42
N PHE A 37 0.67 13.29 -0.28
CA PHE A 37 -0.69 13.63 0.12
C PHE A 37 -0.94 15.14 0.24
N PRO A 38 -0.04 15.97 0.83
CA PRO A 38 -0.22 17.42 0.83
C PRO A 38 -0.35 18.02 -0.58
N SER A 39 0.44 17.53 -1.54
CA SER A 39 0.35 17.97 -2.94
C SER A 39 -0.97 17.56 -3.58
N LEU A 40 -1.50 16.38 -3.24
CA LEU A 40 -2.82 15.93 -3.68
C LEU A 40 -3.94 16.85 -3.13
N LEU A 41 -3.85 17.30 -1.87
CA LEU A 41 -4.81 18.26 -1.31
C LEU A 41 -4.82 19.58 -2.08
N VAL A 42 -3.63 20.11 -2.37
CA VAL A 42 -3.49 21.32 -3.18
C VAL A 42 -4.11 21.13 -4.56
N TRP A 43 -3.84 20.01 -5.24
CA TRP A 43 -4.46 19.69 -6.51
C TRP A 43 -5.99 19.67 -6.41
N ARG A 44 -6.52 18.92 -5.47
CA ARG A 44 -7.97 18.73 -5.30
C ARG A 44 -8.71 20.01 -4.97
N ARG A 45 -8.11 20.91 -4.20
CA ARG A 45 -8.72 22.18 -3.80
C ARG A 45 -8.58 23.29 -4.83
N TYR A 46 -7.42 23.37 -5.47
CA TYR A 46 -7.00 24.57 -6.18
C TYR A 46 -6.66 24.37 -7.66
N HIS A 47 -6.86 23.17 -8.22
CA HIS A 47 -6.62 22.99 -9.65
C HIS A 47 -7.54 23.93 -10.47
N PRO A 48 -6.98 24.74 -11.39
CA PRO A 48 -7.74 25.86 -11.98
C PRO A 48 -8.92 25.44 -12.87
N THR A 49 -8.92 24.21 -13.39
CA THR A 49 -9.94 23.72 -14.34
C THR A 49 -10.53 22.36 -13.94
N ALA A 50 -9.94 21.65 -13.00
CA ALA A 50 -10.38 20.32 -12.58
C ALA A 50 -10.16 20.11 -11.06
N PRO A 51 -10.67 20.98 -10.19
CA PRO A 51 -10.66 20.72 -8.75
C PRO A 51 -11.61 19.56 -8.44
N ALA A 52 -11.49 18.98 -7.25
CA ALA A 52 -12.43 17.95 -6.82
C ALA A 52 -13.83 18.54 -6.63
N GLU A 53 -14.82 18.01 -7.35
CA GLU A 53 -16.21 18.45 -7.27
C GLU A 53 -16.99 17.80 -6.13
N GLN A 54 -16.43 16.74 -5.52
CA GLN A 54 -17.04 15.99 -4.43
C GLN A 54 -15.98 15.44 -3.48
N ARG A 55 -16.42 15.12 -2.27
CA ARG A 55 -15.59 14.41 -1.32
C ARG A 55 -15.41 12.96 -1.78
N HIS A 56 -14.18 12.47 -1.69
CA HIS A 56 -13.88 11.06 -1.87
C HIS A 56 -13.54 10.42 -0.53
N ARG A 57 -13.57 9.09 -0.43
CA ARG A 57 -13.19 8.42 0.81
C ARG A 57 -11.67 8.39 0.94
N LEU A 58 -11.21 8.63 2.15
CA LEU A 58 -9.87 8.36 2.63
C LEU A 58 -9.99 7.31 3.73
N ILE A 59 -9.36 6.15 3.57
CA ILE A 59 -9.40 5.08 4.56
C ILE A 59 -7.97 4.76 4.97
N GLY A 60 -7.72 4.66 6.27
CA GLY A 60 -6.35 4.43 6.76
C GLY A 60 -6.28 4.26 8.28
N PRO A 61 -5.05 4.30 8.82
CA PRO A 61 -4.81 4.29 10.26
C PRO A 61 -5.60 5.35 11.01
N SER A 62 -5.97 5.08 12.26
CA SER A 62 -6.84 5.96 13.06
C SER A 62 -6.29 7.36 13.26
N TYR A 63 -4.97 7.51 13.26
CA TYR A 63 -4.28 8.79 13.44
C TYR A 63 -4.05 9.57 12.11
N ALA A 64 -4.56 9.08 10.98
CA ALA A 64 -4.36 9.72 9.66
C ALA A 64 -4.84 11.18 9.60
N PRO A 65 -5.99 11.57 10.20
CA PRO A 65 -6.40 12.99 10.18
C PRO A 65 -5.39 13.91 10.85
N GLU A 66 -4.81 13.49 11.97
CA GLU A 66 -3.78 14.28 12.66
C GLU A 66 -2.47 14.30 11.89
N HIS A 67 -1.98 13.14 11.47
CA HIS A 67 -0.68 13.00 10.80
C HIS A 67 -0.66 13.73 9.45
N LEU A 68 -1.61 13.41 8.58
CA LEU A 68 -1.72 14.01 7.25
C LEU A 68 -2.09 15.50 7.33
N GLY A 69 -2.93 15.87 8.28
CA GLY A 69 -3.29 17.27 8.52
C GLY A 69 -2.09 18.11 8.97
N ARG A 70 -1.22 17.58 9.84
CA ARG A 70 0.03 18.26 10.22
C ARG A 70 1.02 18.38 9.05
N MET A 71 1.11 17.36 8.19
CA MET A 71 1.94 17.41 6.99
C MET A 71 1.46 18.46 5.98
N SER A 72 0.18 18.79 6.00
CA SER A 72 -0.48 19.69 5.04
C SER A 72 -0.72 21.09 5.58
N ALA A 73 -0.35 21.37 6.84
CA ALA A 73 -0.61 22.64 7.50
C ALA A 73 0.22 23.80 6.93
N ASP A 74 -0.35 25.00 6.94
CA ASP A 74 0.29 26.23 6.45
C ASP A 74 1.42 26.72 7.37
N ALA A 75 1.37 26.40 8.66
CA ALA A 75 2.37 26.83 9.64
C ALA A 75 2.79 25.70 10.61
N PRO A 76 4.01 25.75 11.16
CA PRO A 76 4.47 24.79 12.15
C PRO A 76 3.56 24.75 13.38
N GLY A 77 3.13 23.54 13.76
CA GLY A 77 2.27 23.30 14.90
C GLY A 77 0.77 23.42 14.62
N GLU A 78 0.39 23.79 13.42
CA GLU A 78 -1.00 23.75 12.93
C GLU A 78 -1.35 22.38 12.32
N GLN A 79 -2.63 22.20 12.05
CA GLN A 79 -3.19 21.03 11.39
C GLN A 79 -4.23 21.48 10.36
N ASP A 80 -4.07 21.06 9.11
CA ASP A 80 -5.08 21.25 8.07
C ASP A 80 -6.25 20.29 8.29
N ASP A 81 -7.47 20.80 8.15
CA ASP A 81 -8.69 20.00 8.10
C ASP A 81 -9.05 19.70 6.63
N PHE A 82 -8.74 18.51 6.17
CA PHE A 82 -9.05 18.07 4.81
C PHE A 82 -10.44 17.42 4.66
N SER A 83 -11.31 17.59 5.65
CA SER A 83 -12.70 17.09 5.60
C SER A 83 -13.55 17.74 4.51
N ASP A 84 -13.09 18.85 3.97
CA ASP A 84 -13.69 19.53 2.80
C ASP A 84 -13.56 18.71 1.51
N THR A 85 -12.51 17.92 1.36
CA THR A 85 -12.25 17.13 0.15
C THR A 85 -12.28 15.62 0.36
N PHE A 86 -12.09 15.13 1.59
CA PHE A 86 -12.15 13.70 1.93
C PHE A 86 -13.10 13.39 3.07
N GLU A 87 -13.76 12.24 2.98
CA GLU A 87 -14.47 11.61 4.08
C GLU A 87 -13.58 10.50 4.66
N PHE A 88 -13.08 10.74 5.88
CA PHE A 88 -12.18 9.80 6.54
C PHE A 88 -12.93 8.65 7.20
N THR A 89 -12.37 7.45 7.08
CA THR A 89 -12.77 6.24 7.81
C THR A 89 -11.52 5.52 8.29
N THR A 90 -11.49 5.09 9.55
CA THR A 90 -10.38 4.28 10.07
C THR A 90 -10.54 2.80 9.72
N TRP A 91 -9.42 2.12 9.46
CA TRP A 91 -9.40 0.67 9.34
C TRP A 91 -9.85 0.01 10.65
N ARG A 92 -10.54 -1.10 10.49
CA ARG A 92 -10.85 -2.03 11.59
C ARG A 92 -10.44 -3.42 11.14
N THR A 93 -9.39 -3.95 11.73
CA THR A 93 -8.83 -5.26 11.38
C THR A 93 -9.90 -6.33 11.22
N GLY A 94 -9.86 -7.03 10.09
CA GLY A 94 -10.80 -8.09 9.74
C GLY A 94 -12.21 -7.61 9.35
N GLN A 95 -12.50 -6.30 9.38
CA GLN A 95 -13.79 -5.77 8.95
C GLN A 95 -13.70 -5.23 7.52
N PRO A 96 -14.46 -5.77 6.58
CA PRO A 96 -14.41 -5.33 5.19
C PRO A 96 -15.07 -3.96 5.01
N GLU A 97 -14.42 -3.12 4.18
CA GLU A 97 -14.95 -1.86 3.69
C GLU A 97 -15.32 -1.99 2.20
N GLN A 98 -16.48 -1.42 1.82
CA GLN A 98 -16.90 -1.37 0.42
C GLN A 98 -16.47 -0.05 -0.20
N LEU A 99 -15.72 -0.11 -1.31
CA LEU A 99 -15.21 1.08 -1.99
C LEU A 99 -15.16 0.86 -3.50
N SER A 100 -15.93 1.62 -4.26
CA SER A 100 -15.93 1.57 -5.75
C SER A 100 -16.12 0.16 -6.34
N GLY A 101 -16.99 -0.65 -5.73
CA GLY A 101 -17.24 -2.03 -6.18
C GLY A 101 -16.20 -3.06 -5.70
N LEU A 102 -15.23 -2.62 -4.91
CA LEU A 102 -14.24 -3.48 -4.27
C LEU A 102 -14.60 -3.72 -2.82
N THR A 103 -14.28 -4.91 -2.33
CA THR A 103 -14.30 -5.27 -0.90
C THR A 103 -12.87 -5.26 -0.40
N ILE A 104 -12.54 -4.38 0.56
CA ILE A 104 -11.19 -4.22 1.08
C ILE A 104 -11.18 -4.63 2.55
N THR A 105 -10.39 -5.64 2.89
CA THR A 105 -10.25 -6.16 4.26
C THR A 105 -8.84 -5.90 4.77
N PRO A 106 -8.66 -5.10 5.83
CA PRO A 106 -7.38 -4.86 6.46
C PRO A 106 -7.00 -6.01 7.41
N PHE A 107 -5.72 -6.34 7.44
CA PHE A 107 -5.11 -7.30 8.36
C PHE A 107 -3.96 -6.61 9.08
N ASP A 108 -3.89 -6.72 10.41
CA ASP A 108 -2.76 -6.17 11.16
C ASP A 108 -1.47 -6.90 10.78
N VAL A 109 -0.40 -6.13 10.62
CA VAL A 109 0.94 -6.63 10.34
C VAL A 109 1.95 -6.09 11.35
N VAL A 110 3.16 -6.59 11.32
CA VAL A 110 4.21 -6.24 12.27
C VAL A 110 5.17 -5.24 11.64
N HIS A 111 5.05 -3.98 12.01
CA HIS A 111 5.91 -2.90 11.51
C HIS A 111 6.07 -1.81 12.58
N PRO A 112 7.22 -1.08 12.67
CA PRO A 112 7.42 -0.02 13.67
C PRO A 112 6.66 1.28 13.31
N ALA A 113 5.40 1.16 12.92
CA ALA A 113 4.43 2.21 12.79
C ALA A 113 3.36 2.06 13.88
N GLN A 114 2.64 3.13 14.22
CA GLN A 114 1.57 3.06 15.22
C GLN A 114 0.48 2.05 14.81
N GLU A 115 0.13 2.04 13.54
CA GLU A 115 -0.77 1.08 12.90
C GLU A 115 -0.23 0.77 11.51
N SER A 116 -0.16 -0.49 11.13
CA SER A 116 0.20 -0.94 9.78
C SER A 116 -0.66 -2.12 9.38
N HIS A 117 -1.10 -2.13 8.12
CA HIS A 117 -2.05 -3.10 7.61
C HIS A 117 -1.62 -3.68 6.26
N ALA A 118 -1.76 -4.98 6.10
CA ALA A 118 -1.92 -5.56 4.78
C ALA A 118 -3.37 -5.38 4.33
N LEU A 119 -3.58 -5.20 3.05
CA LEU A 119 -4.89 -4.95 2.46
C LEU A 119 -5.23 -6.06 1.46
N ARG A 120 -6.29 -6.82 1.76
CA ARG A 120 -6.88 -7.79 0.83
C ARG A 120 -8.02 -7.12 0.09
N ILE A 121 -7.95 -7.09 -1.23
CA ILE A 121 -8.88 -6.41 -2.13
C ILE A 121 -9.53 -7.45 -3.03
N GLU A 122 -10.84 -7.55 -2.98
CA GLU A 122 -11.64 -8.49 -3.78
C GLU A 122 -12.62 -7.70 -4.65
N ASP A 123 -12.70 -8.03 -5.93
CA ASP A 123 -13.66 -7.47 -6.85
C ASP A 123 -14.98 -8.28 -6.90
N ALA A 124 -15.97 -7.79 -7.63
CA ALA A 124 -17.27 -8.45 -7.76
C ALA A 124 -17.23 -9.80 -8.52
N SER A 125 -16.14 -10.10 -9.23
CA SER A 125 -15.91 -11.38 -9.91
C SER A 125 -15.23 -12.42 -9.02
N GLY A 126 -14.80 -12.02 -7.83
CA GLY A 126 -14.05 -12.85 -6.88
C GLY A 126 -12.54 -12.87 -7.15
N LYS A 127 -12.03 -11.94 -7.96
CA LYS A 127 -10.58 -11.76 -8.14
C LYS A 127 -9.99 -11.05 -6.94
N VAL A 128 -8.82 -11.52 -6.49
CA VAL A 128 -8.18 -11.07 -5.26
C VAL A 128 -6.79 -10.52 -5.51
N ILE A 129 -6.58 -9.27 -5.09
CA ILE A 129 -5.26 -8.67 -4.94
C ILE A 129 -4.98 -8.54 -3.44
N THR A 130 -3.77 -8.89 -3.00
CA THR A 130 -3.30 -8.56 -1.66
C THR A 130 -2.06 -7.68 -1.73
N PHE A 131 -2.04 -6.62 -0.94
CA PHE A 131 -0.88 -5.77 -0.71
C PHE A 131 -0.38 -5.95 0.72
N SER A 132 0.90 -6.23 0.89
CA SER A 132 1.46 -6.50 2.22
C SER A 132 1.49 -5.26 3.13
N GLY A 133 1.50 -4.04 2.55
CA GLY A 133 2.06 -2.89 3.24
C GLY A 133 3.53 -3.16 3.60
N ASP A 134 4.06 -2.42 4.56
CA ASP A 134 5.37 -2.71 5.16
C ASP A 134 5.17 -3.60 6.39
N SER A 135 5.93 -4.68 6.45
CA SER A 135 5.82 -5.67 7.51
C SER A 135 7.06 -6.52 7.66
N GLY A 136 7.43 -6.88 8.89
CA GLY A 136 8.19 -8.09 9.15
C GLY A 136 7.33 -9.33 8.94
N PHE A 137 7.92 -10.52 9.07
CA PHE A 137 7.17 -11.76 8.93
C PHE A 137 6.03 -11.83 9.97
N ALA A 138 4.81 -11.97 9.48
CA ALA A 138 3.59 -12.07 10.28
C ALA A 138 2.67 -13.18 9.73
N PRO A 139 2.15 -14.10 10.55
CA PRO A 139 1.20 -15.12 10.10
C PRO A 139 -0.06 -14.53 9.45
N THR A 140 -0.48 -13.34 9.87
CA THR A 140 -1.61 -12.59 9.31
C THR A 140 -1.43 -12.24 7.84
N LEU A 141 -0.19 -12.10 7.34
CA LEU A 141 0.09 -11.94 5.91
C LEU A 141 -0.29 -13.17 5.09
N ILE A 142 -0.09 -14.37 5.64
CA ILE A 142 -0.50 -15.63 4.99
C ILE A 142 -2.02 -15.67 4.87
N ASP A 143 -2.74 -15.24 5.92
CA ASP A 143 -4.21 -15.18 5.90
C ASP A 143 -4.72 -14.10 4.94
N ALA A 144 -4.10 -12.93 4.90
CA ALA A 144 -4.42 -11.86 3.95
C ALA A 144 -4.21 -12.29 2.49
N ALA A 145 -3.09 -12.97 2.21
CA ALA A 145 -2.71 -13.39 0.87
C ALA A 145 -3.35 -14.71 0.42
N ARG A 146 -4.12 -15.39 1.28
CA ARG A 146 -4.68 -16.72 1.01
C ARG A 146 -5.42 -16.79 -0.32
N ALA A 147 -4.92 -17.64 -1.24
CA ALA A 147 -5.44 -17.87 -2.59
C ALA A 147 -5.61 -16.56 -3.40
N ALA A 148 -4.74 -15.58 -3.18
CA ALA A 148 -4.76 -14.35 -3.98
C ALA A 148 -4.32 -14.62 -5.42
N ASP A 149 -5.01 -13.99 -6.39
CA ASP A 149 -4.58 -13.99 -7.79
C ASP A 149 -3.28 -13.20 -7.95
N LEU A 150 -3.13 -12.10 -7.19
CA LEU A 150 -1.94 -11.26 -7.18
C LEU A 150 -1.56 -10.86 -5.75
N PHE A 151 -0.33 -11.13 -5.35
CA PHE A 151 0.22 -10.69 -4.08
C PHE A 151 1.36 -9.69 -4.28
N LEU A 152 1.08 -8.41 -4.05
CA LEU A 152 2.08 -7.35 -3.99
C LEU A 152 2.76 -7.40 -2.62
N CYS A 153 3.96 -7.96 -2.56
CA CYS A 153 4.68 -8.19 -1.33
C CYS A 153 5.97 -7.39 -1.26
N GLU A 154 6.16 -6.66 -0.17
CA GLU A 154 7.40 -5.98 0.10
C GLU A 154 8.59 -6.96 0.22
N ALA A 155 9.81 -6.48 -0.09
CA ALA A 155 11.06 -7.21 0.08
C ALA A 155 12.24 -6.27 0.38
N ALA A 156 12.02 -5.30 1.27
CA ALA A 156 13.00 -4.23 1.55
C ALA A 156 14.31 -4.74 2.18
N TRP A 157 14.29 -5.87 2.88
CA TRP A 157 15.51 -6.48 3.43
C TRP A 157 16.40 -7.17 2.39
N GLY A 158 16.03 -7.18 1.11
CA GLY A 158 16.79 -7.84 0.07
C GLY A 158 16.58 -9.35 0.04
N ALA A 159 17.61 -10.15 -0.24
CA ALA A 159 17.48 -11.59 -0.38
C ALA A 159 17.09 -12.29 0.93
N THR A 160 17.63 -11.85 2.08
CA THR A 160 17.44 -12.47 3.39
C THR A 160 17.33 -11.42 4.51
N SER A 161 16.56 -11.73 5.54
CA SER A 161 16.44 -10.94 6.79
C SER A 161 17.50 -11.29 7.84
N GLU A 162 18.44 -12.18 7.53
CA GLU A 162 19.51 -12.54 8.48
C GLU A 162 20.33 -11.31 8.88
N GLY A 163 20.46 -11.08 10.20
CA GLY A 163 21.16 -9.93 10.76
C GLY A 163 20.45 -8.58 10.61
N LYS A 164 19.21 -8.57 10.14
CA LYS A 164 18.37 -7.38 10.05
C LYS A 164 17.51 -7.21 11.30
N ALA A 165 16.93 -6.02 11.47
CA ALA A 165 15.99 -5.74 12.55
C ALA A 165 14.71 -6.58 12.39
N GLU A 166 14.35 -7.31 13.45
CA GLU A 166 13.11 -8.09 13.47
C GLU A 166 11.86 -7.20 13.43
N GLY A 167 10.79 -7.69 12.79
CA GLY A 167 9.49 -7.03 12.79
C GLY A 167 9.44 -5.72 12.00
N MET A 168 10.39 -5.47 11.10
CA MET A 168 10.44 -4.24 10.32
C MET A 168 10.04 -4.46 8.87
N HIS A 169 10.75 -5.32 8.16
CA HIS A 169 10.49 -5.62 6.76
C HIS A 169 10.67 -7.11 6.44
N LEU A 170 10.20 -7.51 5.26
CA LEU A 170 10.42 -8.83 4.68
C LEU A 170 11.66 -8.85 3.79
N SER A 171 12.15 -10.05 3.56
CA SER A 171 13.11 -10.38 2.51
C SER A 171 12.42 -11.11 1.35
N GLY A 172 13.09 -11.22 0.20
CA GLY A 172 12.62 -12.03 -0.93
C GLY A 172 12.34 -13.50 -0.53
N LYS A 173 13.20 -14.06 0.33
CA LYS A 173 12.99 -15.40 0.88
C LYS A 173 11.67 -15.51 1.66
N GLU A 174 11.38 -14.55 2.54
CA GLU A 174 10.14 -14.55 3.33
C GLU A 174 8.92 -14.28 2.48
N ALA A 175 9.01 -13.35 1.50
CA ALA A 175 7.95 -13.10 0.53
C ALA A 175 7.59 -14.36 -0.26
N GLY A 176 8.58 -15.10 -0.77
CA GLY A 176 8.37 -16.38 -1.44
C GLY A 176 7.75 -17.44 -0.52
N ARG A 177 8.21 -17.53 0.73
CA ARG A 177 7.63 -18.44 1.73
C ARG A 177 6.14 -18.11 1.99
N ILE A 178 5.80 -16.84 2.20
CA ILE A 178 4.40 -16.41 2.41
C ILE A 178 3.56 -16.75 1.19
N ALA A 179 4.06 -16.47 -0.03
CA ALA A 179 3.36 -16.77 -1.26
C ALA A 179 3.03 -18.27 -1.41
N ARG A 180 4.00 -19.16 -1.08
CA ARG A 180 3.79 -20.60 -1.07
C ARG A 180 2.76 -21.02 -0.02
N GLU A 181 2.91 -20.55 1.23
CA GLU A 181 2.02 -20.95 2.33
C GLU A 181 0.59 -20.41 2.16
N ALA A 182 0.43 -19.30 1.46
CA ALA A 182 -0.86 -18.70 1.14
C ALA A 182 -1.50 -19.22 -0.16
N ASP A 183 -0.78 -20.06 -0.95
CA ASP A 183 -1.24 -20.58 -2.25
C ASP A 183 -1.62 -19.46 -3.24
N VAL A 184 -0.78 -18.44 -3.38
CA VAL A 184 -1.00 -17.35 -4.32
C VAL A 184 -0.71 -17.78 -5.75
N GLN A 185 -1.32 -17.12 -6.75
CA GLN A 185 -1.04 -17.43 -8.16
C GLN A 185 0.20 -16.67 -8.64
N THR A 186 0.26 -15.36 -8.40
CA THR A 186 1.38 -14.51 -8.82
C THR A 186 1.90 -13.68 -7.63
N LEU A 187 3.19 -13.79 -7.34
CA LEU A 187 3.91 -12.93 -6.41
C LEU A 187 4.55 -11.77 -7.15
N VAL A 188 4.26 -10.54 -6.76
CA VAL A 188 4.94 -9.34 -7.24
C VAL A 188 5.80 -8.78 -6.10
N LEU A 189 7.11 -8.80 -6.28
CA LEU A 189 8.05 -8.23 -5.31
C LEU A 189 8.10 -6.72 -5.49
N VAL A 190 7.77 -5.99 -4.43
CA VAL A 190 7.75 -4.52 -4.38
C VAL A 190 8.60 -4.00 -3.22
N HIS A 191 8.71 -2.67 -3.09
CA HIS A 191 9.44 -2.02 -2.01
C HIS A 191 10.92 -2.49 -1.89
N ILE A 192 11.53 -2.85 -3.03
CA ILE A 192 12.94 -3.21 -3.10
C ILE A 192 13.75 -1.92 -3.09
N GLN A 193 14.64 -1.77 -2.11
CA GLN A 193 15.42 -0.56 -1.92
C GLN A 193 16.40 -0.32 -3.09
N PRO A 194 16.65 0.94 -3.52
CA PRO A 194 17.47 1.23 -4.70
C PRO A 194 18.92 0.73 -4.65
N TRP A 195 19.42 0.46 -3.45
CA TRP A 195 20.77 -0.07 -3.22
C TRP A 195 20.82 -1.60 -3.11
N THR A 196 19.69 -2.28 -3.31
CA THR A 196 19.57 -3.73 -3.26
C THR A 196 19.55 -4.29 -4.67
N ASP A 197 20.26 -5.39 -4.91
CA ASP A 197 20.20 -6.09 -6.19
C ASP A 197 18.85 -6.84 -6.30
N PRO A 198 17.98 -6.44 -7.24
CA PRO A 198 16.67 -7.07 -7.39
C PRO A 198 16.74 -8.51 -7.88
N ASP A 199 17.80 -8.89 -8.59
CA ASP A 199 17.97 -10.27 -9.07
C ASP A 199 18.29 -11.23 -7.92
N GLU A 200 19.03 -10.78 -6.90
CA GLU A 200 19.25 -11.56 -5.69
C GLU A 200 17.95 -11.75 -4.88
N VAL A 201 17.12 -10.71 -4.79
CA VAL A 201 15.80 -10.78 -4.14
C VAL A 201 14.89 -11.78 -4.87
N LEU A 202 14.84 -11.68 -6.19
CA LEU A 202 14.06 -12.57 -7.04
C LEU A 202 14.52 -14.03 -6.90
N ALA A 203 15.85 -14.27 -6.92
CA ALA A 203 16.41 -15.61 -6.75
C ALA A 203 16.06 -16.21 -5.39
N ALA A 204 16.09 -15.41 -4.31
CA ALA A 204 15.72 -15.85 -2.98
C ALA A 204 14.22 -16.19 -2.88
N ALA A 205 13.35 -15.42 -3.50
CA ALA A 205 11.92 -15.73 -3.55
C ALA A 205 11.64 -17.02 -4.35
N ARG A 206 12.32 -17.21 -5.49
CA ARG A 206 12.20 -18.43 -6.32
C ARG A 206 12.68 -19.70 -5.61
N ALA A 207 13.58 -19.59 -4.67
CA ALA A 207 14.00 -20.73 -3.87
C ALA A 207 12.90 -21.24 -2.91
N GLU A 208 11.87 -20.43 -2.64
CA GLU A 208 10.78 -20.72 -1.71
C GLU A 208 9.42 -20.93 -2.40
N PHE A 209 9.22 -20.38 -3.61
CA PHE A 209 7.95 -20.39 -4.30
C PHE A 209 8.12 -20.72 -5.77
N ASP A 210 7.44 -21.78 -6.24
CA ASP A 210 7.52 -22.32 -7.61
C ASP A 210 6.51 -21.65 -8.57
N GLY A 211 5.61 -20.78 -8.07
CA GLY A 211 4.64 -20.05 -8.87
C GLY A 211 5.25 -18.89 -9.66
N GLU A 212 4.40 -18.09 -10.28
CA GLU A 212 4.85 -16.92 -11.01
C GLU A 212 5.37 -15.84 -10.07
N ILE A 213 6.59 -15.32 -10.34
CA ILE A 213 7.18 -14.21 -9.59
C ILE A 213 7.62 -13.12 -10.56
N VAL A 214 7.18 -11.87 -10.27
CA VAL A 214 7.48 -10.68 -11.03
C VAL A 214 8.16 -9.64 -10.15
N LEU A 215 9.16 -8.95 -10.68
CA LEU A 215 9.68 -7.73 -10.05
C LEU A 215 8.73 -6.56 -10.37
N GLY A 216 8.16 -5.96 -9.34
CA GLY A 216 7.31 -4.78 -9.47
C GLY A 216 8.14 -3.57 -9.90
N THR A 217 7.74 -2.95 -11.01
CA THR A 217 8.38 -1.74 -11.53
C THR A 217 7.37 -0.60 -11.64
N ALA A 218 7.85 0.64 -11.53
CA ALA A 218 6.99 1.80 -11.69
C ALA A 218 6.27 1.77 -13.06
N GLY A 219 4.97 1.95 -13.02
CA GLY A 219 4.12 1.92 -14.21
C GLY A 219 3.73 0.56 -14.73
N ALA A 220 4.13 -0.55 -14.09
CA ALA A 220 3.65 -1.88 -14.43
C ALA A 220 2.12 -1.97 -14.29
N THR A 221 1.49 -2.77 -15.15
CA THR A 221 0.05 -3.04 -15.14
C THR A 221 -0.16 -4.55 -15.12
N PHE A 222 -1.09 -5.00 -14.29
CA PHE A 222 -1.48 -6.41 -14.18
C PHE A 222 -2.96 -6.54 -14.51
N GLU A 223 -3.31 -7.54 -15.33
CA GLU A 223 -4.68 -7.92 -15.67
C GLU A 223 -5.00 -9.25 -14.97
N LEU A 224 -6.19 -9.35 -14.31
CA LEU A 224 -6.58 -10.51 -13.50
C LEU A 224 -7.83 -11.21 -14.07
#